data_c08176b709a225fe3f8184958d022f80
#
_entry.id   c08176b709a225fe3f8184958d022f80
#
_cell.length_a   1.000
_cell.length_b   1.000
_cell.length_c   1.000
_cell.angle_alpha   90.00
_cell.angle_beta   90.00
_cell.angle_gamma   90.00
#
_symmetry.space_group_name_H-M   'P 1'
#
loop_
_entity.id
_entity.type
_entity.pdbx_description
1 polymer ?
#
loop_
_entity_poly.entity_id
_entity_poly.type
_entity_poly.pdbx_seq_one_letter_code
_entity_poly.pdbx_strand_id
1 'polypeptide(L)'
;VELKIVKEQMRKEHRQLKLRKFVRNRAVMAGSAATILMVILALFAEMLAPYDPQAIDVTKRLMPPCSEYLFGTDTFGRDVMSRIFYGASISMKVGMIVSAGSLVFGLVMGLYSGYYPKVGAVVMRICDGMKAIPSLIFAIALVGVMGAGMKNVIITLTIISIPDIARVARSITLQVKEQTYIEALRATGAADSRIIWLNIMPNVISTVLVQVSFIFATAVISEASLSFLGVGIPIPEPSWGNIINEGKQVIFQAWWMIVYPGIFIAASVLGLNLLGEGLRDFFDPLTN
;
A
#
# COMPACT_ATOMS: atom_id res chain seq x y z
N VAL A 1 4.73 -6.15 44.03
CA VAL A 1 3.67 -6.91 43.31
C VAL A 1 2.56 -5.95 42.90
N GLU A 2 2.06 -5.09 43.79
CA GLU A 2 0.96 -4.13 43.53
C GLU A 2 1.27 -3.16 42.37
N LEU A 3 2.46 -2.59 42.28
CA LEU A 3 2.88 -1.68 41.20
C LEU A 3 2.85 -2.34 39.81
N LYS A 4 3.13 -3.64 39.70
CA LYS A 4 3.01 -4.39 38.44
C LYS A 4 1.55 -4.58 38.04
N ILE A 5 0.68 -4.88 39.01
CA ILE A 5 -0.76 -5.09 38.78
C ILE A 5 -1.41 -3.76 38.30
N VAL A 6 -1.13 -2.66 39.01
CA VAL A 6 -1.63 -1.33 38.66
C VAL A 6 -1.16 -0.92 37.23
N LYS A 7 0.11 -1.16 36.93
CA LYS A 7 0.67 -0.86 35.59
C LYS A 7 0.04 -1.70 34.45
N GLU A 8 -0.30 -2.96 34.73
CA GLU A 8 -1.03 -3.80 33.77
C GLU A 8 -2.48 -3.37 33.60
N GLN A 9 -3.15 -2.98 34.67
CA GLN A 9 -4.52 -2.47 34.62
C GLN A 9 -4.57 -1.15 33.82
N MET A 10 -3.70 -0.19 34.11
CA MET A 10 -3.59 1.05 33.35
C MET A 10 -3.29 0.81 31.86
N ARG A 11 -2.44 -0.17 31.53
CA ARG A 11 -2.18 -0.55 30.14
C ARG A 11 -3.42 -1.13 29.44
N LYS A 12 -4.20 -1.95 30.14
CA LYS A 12 -5.44 -2.53 29.60
C LYS A 12 -6.50 -1.45 29.37
N GLU A 13 -6.70 -0.57 30.35
CA GLU A 13 -7.64 0.56 30.23
C GLU A 13 -7.25 1.50 29.09
N HIS A 14 -5.99 1.86 28.99
CA HIS A 14 -5.48 2.71 27.90
C HIS A 14 -5.66 2.07 26.51
N ARG A 15 -5.43 0.76 26.40
CA ARG A 15 -5.68 0.01 25.17
C ARG A 15 -7.17 -0.05 24.82
N GLN A 16 -8.03 -0.23 25.82
CA GLN A 16 -9.49 -0.23 25.62
C GLN A 16 -10.02 1.14 25.18
N LEU A 17 -9.51 2.22 25.76
CA LEU A 17 -9.85 3.59 25.38
C LEU A 17 -9.44 3.89 23.93
N LYS A 18 -8.22 3.50 23.53
CA LYS A 18 -7.74 3.63 22.15
C LYS A 18 -8.60 2.84 21.16
N LEU A 19 -8.94 1.60 21.50
CA LEU A 19 -9.83 0.77 20.69
C LEU A 19 -11.24 1.39 20.56
N ARG A 20 -11.79 1.92 21.65
CA ARG A 20 -13.10 2.61 21.62
C ARG A 20 -13.06 3.87 20.77
N LYS A 21 -11.99 4.68 20.83
CA LYS A 21 -11.79 5.84 19.95
C LYS A 21 -11.72 5.43 18.48
N PHE A 22 -10.95 4.38 18.16
CA PHE A 22 -10.80 3.82 16.81
C PHE A 22 -12.15 3.37 16.24
N VAL A 23 -12.90 2.56 16.98
CA VAL A 23 -14.23 2.05 16.54
C VAL A 23 -15.28 3.16 16.49
N ARG A 24 -15.15 4.26 17.26
CA ARG A 24 -16.10 5.37 17.26
C ARG A 24 -15.89 6.35 16.10
N ASN A 25 -14.73 6.32 15.44
CA ASN A 25 -14.47 7.14 14.26
C ASN A 25 -15.13 6.52 13.02
N ARG A 26 -16.21 7.14 12.52
CA ARG A 26 -16.98 6.66 11.36
C ARG A 26 -16.13 6.52 10.09
N ALA A 27 -15.19 7.45 9.87
CA ALA A 27 -14.31 7.41 8.70
C ALA A 27 -13.38 6.19 8.74
N VAL A 28 -12.80 5.90 9.91
CA VAL A 28 -11.94 4.72 10.13
C VAL A 28 -12.74 3.43 9.97
N MET A 29 -13.96 3.37 10.49
CA MET A 29 -14.84 2.21 10.32
C MET A 29 -15.19 1.97 8.85
N ALA A 30 -15.56 3.03 8.13
CA ALA A 30 -15.85 2.94 6.69
C ALA A 30 -14.59 2.52 5.90
N GLY A 31 -13.43 3.09 6.19
CA GLY A 31 -12.15 2.73 5.58
C GLY A 31 -11.75 1.27 5.85
N SER A 32 -11.90 0.84 7.11
CA SER A 32 -11.64 -0.56 7.49
C SER A 32 -12.59 -1.52 6.78
N ALA A 33 -13.89 -1.21 6.73
CA ALA A 33 -14.89 -2.04 6.05
C ALA A 33 -14.60 -2.13 4.53
N ALA A 34 -14.27 -1.01 3.88
CA ALA A 34 -13.90 -1.00 2.47
C ALA A 34 -12.63 -1.83 2.21
N THR A 35 -11.58 -1.65 3.04
CA THR A 35 -10.33 -2.41 2.91
C THR A 35 -10.57 -3.91 3.13
N ILE A 36 -11.32 -4.30 4.16
CA ILE A 36 -11.68 -5.70 4.43
C ILE A 36 -12.46 -6.29 3.26
N LEU A 37 -13.43 -5.57 2.72
CA LEU A 37 -14.19 -6.01 1.55
C LEU A 37 -13.26 -6.26 0.36
N MET A 38 -12.33 -5.33 0.06
CA MET A 38 -11.37 -5.52 -1.03
C MET A 38 -10.43 -6.70 -0.81
N VAL A 39 -9.99 -6.92 0.43
CA VAL A 39 -9.18 -8.10 0.79
C VAL A 39 -9.98 -9.40 0.62
N ILE A 40 -11.24 -9.43 1.02
CA ILE A 40 -12.13 -10.59 0.81
C ILE A 40 -12.30 -10.85 -0.69
N LEU A 41 -12.61 -9.82 -1.48
CA LEU A 41 -12.73 -9.94 -2.93
C LEU A 41 -11.42 -10.46 -3.57
N ALA A 42 -10.27 -9.98 -3.10
CA ALA A 42 -8.98 -10.41 -3.60
C ALA A 42 -8.64 -11.87 -3.25
N LEU A 43 -8.98 -12.32 -2.04
CA LEU A 43 -8.68 -13.68 -1.57
C LEU A 43 -9.64 -14.71 -2.14
N PHE A 44 -10.90 -14.35 -2.30
CA PHE A 44 -11.97 -15.25 -2.74
C PHE A 44 -12.40 -14.99 -4.19
N ALA A 45 -11.55 -14.35 -5.00
CA ALA A 45 -11.86 -14.01 -6.39
C ALA A 45 -12.32 -15.23 -7.20
N GLU A 46 -11.65 -16.37 -7.04
CA GLU A 46 -12.00 -17.63 -7.72
C GLU A 46 -13.39 -18.17 -7.33
N MET A 47 -13.82 -17.95 -6.10
CA MET A 47 -15.12 -18.41 -5.61
C MET A 47 -16.26 -17.44 -5.94
N LEU A 48 -15.92 -16.14 -6.02
CA LEU A 48 -16.89 -15.07 -6.21
C LEU A 48 -17.11 -14.72 -7.69
N ALA A 49 -16.14 -15.04 -8.55
CA ALA A 49 -16.25 -14.83 -9.99
C ALA A 49 -17.25 -15.81 -10.60
N PRO A 50 -18.31 -15.31 -11.29
CA PRO A 50 -19.31 -16.20 -11.89
C PRO A 50 -18.77 -16.94 -13.12
N TYR A 51 -17.73 -16.40 -13.78
CA TYR A 51 -17.14 -16.96 -14.99
C TYR A 51 -15.61 -16.96 -14.93
N ASP A 52 -14.96 -17.73 -15.80
CA ASP A 52 -13.53 -17.62 -16.02
C ASP A 52 -13.19 -16.23 -16.62
N PRO A 53 -12.31 -15.43 -16.00
CA PRO A 53 -11.98 -14.09 -16.45
C PRO A 53 -11.30 -14.05 -17.83
N GLN A 54 -10.85 -15.20 -18.35
CA GLN A 54 -10.19 -15.33 -19.65
C GLN A 54 -11.08 -15.99 -20.70
N ALA A 55 -12.27 -16.49 -20.33
CA ALA A 55 -13.19 -17.15 -21.27
C ALA A 55 -13.69 -16.16 -22.33
N ILE A 56 -13.32 -16.37 -23.59
CA ILE A 56 -13.67 -15.52 -24.73
C ILE A 56 -14.94 -16.03 -25.38
N ASP A 57 -15.95 -15.16 -25.55
CA ASP A 57 -17.16 -15.42 -26.33
C ASP A 57 -17.45 -14.23 -27.26
N VAL A 58 -16.98 -14.33 -28.49
CA VAL A 58 -17.08 -13.25 -29.48
C VAL A 58 -18.53 -12.86 -29.81
N THR A 59 -19.50 -13.77 -29.60
CA THR A 59 -20.93 -13.51 -29.83
C THR A 59 -21.52 -12.57 -28.79
N LYS A 60 -20.86 -12.46 -27.62
CA LYS A 60 -21.31 -11.65 -26.48
C LYS A 60 -20.43 -10.39 -26.25
N ARG A 61 -19.82 -9.89 -27.32
CA ARG A 61 -18.94 -8.69 -27.23
C ARG A 61 -19.73 -7.44 -26.87
N LEU A 62 -19.19 -6.64 -25.96
CA LEU A 62 -19.70 -5.33 -25.54
C LEU A 62 -21.18 -5.37 -25.14
N MET A 63 -21.63 -6.48 -24.55
CA MET A 63 -22.98 -6.55 -24.00
C MET A 63 -23.10 -5.65 -22.79
N PRO A 64 -24.12 -4.79 -22.70
CA PRO A 64 -24.35 -3.95 -21.54
C PRO A 64 -24.67 -4.79 -20.29
N PRO A 65 -24.55 -4.21 -19.10
CA PRO A 65 -24.96 -4.86 -17.87
C PRO A 65 -26.38 -5.46 -17.95
N CYS A 66 -26.50 -6.76 -17.68
CA CYS A 66 -27.74 -7.52 -17.73
C CYS A 66 -27.75 -8.60 -16.65
N SER A 67 -28.87 -9.37 -16.54
CA SER A 67 -29.01 -10.43 -15.54
C SER A 67 -27.96 -11.56 -15.65
N GLU A 68 -27.46 -11.83 -16.85
CA GLU A 68 -26.42 -12.83 -17.10
C GLU A 68 -25.02 -12.24 -16.83
N TYR A 69 -24.77 -11.00 -17.23
CA TYR A 69 -23.50 -10.26 -17.04
C TYR A 69 -23.75 -8.98 -16.26
N LEU A 70 -23.66 -9.05 -14.92
CA LEU A 70 -24.01 -7.94 -14.02
C LEU A 70 -23.23 -6.64 -14.30
N PHE A 71 -21.96 -6.76 -14.71
CA PHE A 71 -21.12 -5.63 -15.09
C PHE A 71 -20.87 -5.53 -16.60
N GLY A 72 -21.62 -6.29 -17.38
CA GLY A 72 -21.47 -6.38 -18.82
C GLY A 72 -20.23 -7.18 -19.25
N THR A 73 -19.97 -7.16 -20.55
CA THR A 73 -18.84 -7.86 -21.16
C THR A 73 -17.87 -6.89 -21.83
N ASP A 74 -16.64 -7.35 -22.07
CA ASP A 74 -15.58 -6.57 -22.70
C ASP A 74 -15.52 -6.74 -24.25
N THR A 75 -14.47 -6.22 -24.86
CA THR A 75 -14.23 -6.29 -26.30
C THR A 75 -14.04 -7.70 -26.86
N PHE A 76 -13.80 -8.69 -26.01
CA PHE A 76 -13.64 -10.10 -26.35
C PHE A 76 -14.83 -10.94 -25.87
N GLY A 77 -15.86 -10.32 -25.25
CA GLY A 77 -17.01 -11.01 -24.67
C GLY A 77 -16.73 -11.66 -23.31
N ARG A 78 -15.60 -11.30 -22.66
CA ARG A 78 -15.26 -11.79 -21.31
C ARG A 78 -16.09 -11.04 -20.26
N ASP A 79 -16.45 -11.70 -19.17
CA ASP A 79 -17.22 -11.09 -18.07
C ASP A 79 -16.39 -10.05 -17.31
N VAL A 80 -16.86 -8.79 -17.30
CA VAL A 80 -16.18 -7.68 -16.63
C VAL A 80 -16.16 -7.84 -15.10
N MET A 81 -17.22 -8.41 -14.50
CA MET A 81 -17.29 -8.62 -13.05
C MET A 81 -16.23 -9.63 -12.59
N SER A 82 -16.11 -10.77 -13.25
CA SER A 82 -15.07 -11.76 -12.97
C SER A 82 -13.67 -11.16 -13.13
N ARG A 83 -13.43 -10.41 -14.20
CA ARG A 83 -12.16 -9.72 -14.43
C ARG A 83 -11.83 -8.69 -13.34
N ILE A 84 -12.82 -7.97 -12.81
CA ILE A 84 -12.63 -7.02 -11.71
C ILE A 84 -12.25 -7.74 -10.43
N PHE A 85 -12.87 -8.87 -10.10
CA PHE A 85 -12.55 -9.65 -8.90
C PHE A 85 -11.13 -10.24 -8.95
N TYR A 86 -10.76 -10.83 -10.08
CA TYR A 86 -9.37 -11.27 -10.29
C TYR A 86 -8.38 -10.10 -10.31
N GLY A 87 -8.79 -8.96 -10.89
CA GLY A 87 -8.02 -7.71 -10.85
C GLY A 87 -7.77 -7.22 -9.43
N ALA A 88 -8.77 -7.37 -8.52
CA ALA A 88 -8.57 -7.09 -7.10
C ALA A 88 -7.45 -7.93 -6.50
N SER A 89 -7.41 -9.25 -6.80
CA SER A 89 -6.35 -10.14 -6.32
C SER A 89 -4.96 -9.67 -6.78
N ILE A 90 -4.83 -9.29 -8.04
CA ILE A 90 -3.56 -8.81 -8.61
C ILE A 90 -3.14 -7.48 -8.00
N SER A 91 -4.02 -6.47 -8.01
CA SER A 91 -3.70 -5.13 -7.49
C SER A 91 -3.43 -5.13 -5.99
N MET A 92 -4.16 -5.94 -5.20
CA MET A 92 -3.89 -6.10 -3.77
C MET A 92 -2.56 -6.81 -3.51
N LYS A 93 -2.20 -7.86 -4.27
CA LYS A 93 -0.90 -8.54 -4.18
C LYS A 93 0.24 -7.56 -4.47
N VAL A 94 0.13 -6.78 -5.55
CA VAL A 94 1.14 -5.76 -5.88
C VAL A 94 1.29 -4.76 -4.74
N GLY A 95 0.20 -4.17 -4.28
CA GLY A 95 0.22 -3.20 -3.19
C GLY A 95 0.84 -3.76 -1.91
N MET A 96 0.50 -5.00 -1.53
CA MET A 96 1.03 -5.66 -0.34
C MET A 96 2.54 -5.92 -0.45
N ILE A 97 3.01 -6.46 -1.57
CA ILE A 97 4.44 -6.80 -1.74
C ILE A 97 5.28 -5.51 -1.84
N VAL A 98 4.80 -4.49 -2.56
CA VAL A 98 5.46 -3.19 -2.65
C VAL A 98 5.57 -2.54 -1.28
N SER A 99 4.50 -2.50 -0.51
CA SER A 99 4.50 -1.88 0.83
C SER A 99 5.39 -2.66 1.81
N ALA A 100 5.37 -3.99 1.78
CA ALA A 100 6.25 -4.83 2.61
C ALA A 100 7.73 -4.67 2.23
N GLY A 101 8.05 -4.68 0.93
CA GLY A 101 9.40 -4.46 0.45
C GLY A 101 9.93 -3.06 0.82
N SER A 102 9.10 -2.03 0.60
CA SER A 102 9.45 -0.65 0.98
C SER A 102 9.63 -0.50 2.49
N LEU A 103 8.82 -1.18 3.30
CA LEU A 103 8.99 -1.21 4.75
C LEU A 103 10.36 -1.77 5.14
N VAL A 104 10.72 -2.94 4.64
CA VAL A 104 11.99 -3.60 5.02
C VAL A 104 13.18 -2.74 4.62
N PHE A 105 13.30 -2.39 3.35
CA PHE A 105 14.46 -1.63 2.86
C PHE A 105 14.47 -0.18 3.37
N GLY A 106 13.32 0.50 3.36
CA GLY A 106 13.19 1.87 3.82
C GLY A 106 13.43 2.03 5.31
N LEU A 107 12.95 1.09 6.14
CA LEU A 107 13.19 1.10 7.59
C LEU A 107 14.68 0.95 7.89
N VAL A 108 15.36 -0.04 7.30
CA VAL A 108 16.81 -0.23 7.46
C VAL A 108 17.56 1.02 7.03
N MET A 109 17.32 1.52 5.83
CA MET A 109 17.96 2.74 5.33
C MET A 109 17.70 3.94 6.22
N GLY A 110 16.48 4.12 6.72
CA GLY A 110 16.09 5.21 7.60
C GLY A 110 16.77 5.15 8.97
N LEU A 111 16.79 3.98 9.61
CA LEU A 111 17.45 3.77 10.90
C LEU A 111 18.94 4.09 10.83
N TYR A 112 19.67 3.49 9.87
CA TYR A 112 21.09 3.70 9.73
C TYR A 112 21.45 5.12 9.27
N SER A 113 20.64 5.73 8.41
CA SER A 113 20.84 7.12 7.98
C SER A 113 20.54 8.15 9.08
N GLY A 114 19.67 7.85 10.01
CA GLY A 114 19.41 8.69 11.19
C GLY A 114 20.49 8.51 12.27
N TYR A 115 20.96 7.29 12.48
CA TYR A 115 21.94 6.99 13.51
C TYR A 115 23.35 7.47 13.12
N TYR A 116 23.80 7.20 11.90
CA TYR A 116 25.12 7.59 11.38
C TYR A 116 25.06 8.78 10.44
N PRO A 117 25.58 9.98 10.84
CA PRO A 117 25.47 11.19 10.02
C PRO A 117 26.08 11.06 8.61
N LYS A 118 27.23 10.36 8.49
CA LYS A 118 27.90 10.14 7.19
C LYS A 118 27.04 9.27 6.24
N VAL A 119 26.46 8.19 6.77
CA VAL A 119 25.52 7.33 6.01
C VAL A 119 24.30 8.13 5.60
N GLY A 120 23.77 8.94 6.53
CA GLY A 120 22.61 9.80 6.28
C GLY A 120 22.84 10.80 5.17
N ALA A 121 24.03 11.41 5.10
CA ALA A 121 24.39 12.36 4.04
C ALA A 121 24.32 11.73 2.63
N VAL A 122 24.83 10.50 2.49
CA VAL A 122 24.83 9.79 1.19
C VAL A 122 23.44 9.25 0.86
N VAL A 123 22.82 8.53 1.79
CA VAL A 123 21.49 7.89 1.56
C VAL A 123 20.44 8.93 1.22
N MET A 124 20.38 10.04 1.97
CA MET A 124 19.38 11.07 1.66
C MET A 124 19.64 11.77 0.34
N ARG A 125 20.88 11.95 -0.07
CA ARG A 125 21.20 12.51 -1.40
C ARG A 125 20.68 11.62 -2.52
N ILE A 126 20.81 10.29 -2.37
CA ILE A 126 20.24 9.33 -3.33
C ILE A 126 18.70 9.42 -3.32
N CYS A 127 18.09 9.42 -2.12
CA CYS A 127 16.63 9.56 -1.99
C CYS A 127 16.12 10.87 -2.62
N ASP A 128 16.85 11.98 -2.45
CA ASP A 128 16.48 13.28 -3.01
C ASP A 128 16.59 13.27 -4.54
N GLY A 129 17.65 12.66 -5.09
CA GLY A 129 17.79 12.48 -6.53
C GLY A 129 16.66 11.63 -7.14
N MET A 130 16.26 10.54 -6.48
CA MET A 130 15.13 9.73 -6.92
C MET A 130 13.80 10.48 -6.91
N LYS A 131 13.57 11.33 -5.90
CA LYS A 131 12.34 12.12 -5.76
C LYS A 131 12.32 13.42 -6.58
N ALA A 132 13.43 13.79 -7.18
CA ALA A 132 13.48 14.91 -8.14
C ALA A 132 12.76 14.57 -9.46
N ILE A 133 12.61 13.27 -9.78
CA ILE A 133 11.87 12.80 -10.94
C ILE A 133 10.43 12.47 -10.50
N PRO A 134 9.39 12.93 -11.23
CA PRO A 134 8.01 12.52 -10.95
C PRO A 134 7.88 10.98 -10.93
N SER A 135 7.31 10.43 -9.87
CA SER A 135 7.31 8.98 -9.59
C SER A 135 6.76 8.13 -10.74
N LEU A 136 5.71 8.60 -11.43
CA LEU A 136 5.13 7.88 -12.56
C LEU A 136 6.08 7.83 -13.76
N ILE A 137 6.77 8.93 -14.09
CA ILE A 137 7.75 8.99 -15.18
C ILE A 137 8.93 8.06 -14.86
N PHE A 138 9.40 8.10 -13.62
CA PHE A 138 10.48 7.23 -13.17
C PHE A 138 10.07 5.75 -13.22
N ALA A 139 8.81 5.43 -12.84
CA ALA A 139 8.27 4.08 -12.97
C ALA A 139 8.23 3.58 -14.43
N ILE A 140 7.72 4.41 -15.35
CA ILE A 140 7.68 4.08 -16.78
C ILE A 140 9.08 3.82 -17.33
N ALA A 141 10.06 4.65 -16.98
CA ALA A 141 11.44 4.49 -17.41
C ALA A 141 12.05 3.17 -16.91
N LEU A 142 11.86 2.85 -15.61
CA LEU A 142 12.38 1.60 -15.04
C LEU A 142 11.72 0.36 -15.64
N VAL A 143 10.39 0.36 -15.74
CA VAL A 143 9.66 -0.78 -16.35
C VAL A 143 10.02 -0.89 -17.84
N GLY A 144 10.22 0.23 -18.54
CA GLY A 144 10.66 0.25 -19.94
C GLY A 144 12.01 -0.46 -20.15
N VAL A 145 12.93 -0.33 -19.20
CA VAL A 145 14.23 -1.04 -19.22
C VAL A 145 14.11 -2.51 -18.78
N MET A 146 13.29 -2.79 -17.75
CA MET A 146 13.14 -4.13 -17.16
C MET A 146 12.18 -5.02 -17.96
N GLY A 147 11.33 -4.44 -18.79
CA GLY A 147 10.23 -5.10 -19.47
C GLY A 147 8.93 -5.10 -18.67
N ALA A 148 7.79 -5.25 -19.40
CA ALA A 148 6.47 -5.36 -18.77
C ALA A 148 6.34 -6.66 -17.98
N GLY A 149 5.56 -6.63 -16.88
CA GLY A 149 5.31 -7.81 -16.06
C GLY A 149 5.12 -7.47 -14.58
N MET A 150 4.29 -8.24 -13.91
CA MET A 150 3.95 -8.05 -12.50
C MET A 150 5.18 -7.95 -11.60
N LYS A 151 6.17 -8.85 -11.79
CA LYS A 151 7.43 -8.85 -11.01
C LYS A 151 8.19 -7.54 -11.17
N ASN A 152 8.34 -7.05 -12.40
CA ASN A 152 9.09 -5.84 -12.70
C ASN A 152 8.37 -4.58 -12.20
N VAL A 153 7.03 -4.55 -12.28
CA VAL A 153 6.20 -3.50 -11.66
C VAL A 153 6.40 -3.47 -10.14
N ILE A 154 6.36 -4.62 -9.48
CA ILE A 154 6.58 -4.71 -8.02
C ILE A 154 7.96 -4.18 -7.63
N ILE A 155 9.02 -4.62 -8.31
CA ILE A 155 10.40 -4.16 -8.04
C ILE A 155 10.50 -2.66 -8.23
N THR A 156 10.00 -2.15 -9.36
CA THR A 156 10.01 -0.73 -9.70
C THR A 156 9.31 0.12 -8.65
N LEU A 157 8.06 -0.23 -8.31
CA LEU A 157 7.28 0.52 -7.33
C LEU A 157 7.88 0.42 -5.92
N THR A 158 8.48 -0.72 -5.57
CA THR A 158 9.22 -0.86 -4.30
C THR A 158 10.40 0.10 -4.25
N ILE A 159 11.25 0.14 -5.28
CA ILE A 159 12.41 1.04 -5.34
C ILE A 159 11.98 2.50 -5.19
N ILE A 160 10.93 2.92 -5.89
CA ILE A 160 10.43 4.30 -5.88
C ILE A 160 9.82 4.69 -4.52
N SER A 161 9.29 3.71 -3.78
CA SER A 161 8.64 3.94 -2.48
C SER A 161 9.60 3.89 -1.29
N ILE A 162 10.79 3.29 -1.42
CA ILE A 162 11.82 3.22 -0.35
C ILE A 162 12.14 4.59 0.25
N PRO A 163 12.36 5.67 -0.53
CA PRO A 163 12.67 6.99 0.00
C PRO A 163 11.62 7.55 0.97
N ASP A 164 10.34 7.23 0.76
CA ASP A 164 9.26 7.73 1.60
C ASP A 164 9.34 7.15 3.01
N ILE A 165 9.55 5.84 3.12
CA ILE A 165 9.78 5.17 4.41
C ILE A 165 11.10 5.63 5.04
N ALA A 166 12.17 5.68 4.25
CA ALA A 166 13.51 6.03 4.75
C ALA A 166 13.54 7.43 5.38
N ARG A 167 12.85 8.41 4.79
CA ARG A 167 12.75 9.77 5.34
C ARG A 167 11.98 9.79 6.66
N VAL A 168 10.84 9.11 6.74
CA VAL A 168 10.04 9.04 7.96
C VAL A 168 10.83 8.33 9.07
N ALA A 169 11.40 7.17 8.78
CA ALA A 169 12.18 6.41 9.74
C ALA A 169 13.40 7.20 10.23
N ARG A 170 14.11 7.90 9.33
CA ARG A 170 15.24 8.76 9.69
C ARG A 170 14.83 9.90 10.61
N SER A 171 13.74 10.60 10.30
CA SER A 171 13.26 11.74 11.10
C SER A 171 13.03 11.34 12.55
N ILE A 172 12.36 10.21 12.76
CA ILE A 172 12.07 9.71 14.12
C ILE A 172 13.34 9.17 14.77
N THR A 173 14.21 8.49 14.00
CA THR A 173 15.51 8.02 14.52
C THR A 173 16.34 9.17 15.06
N LEU A 174 16.38 10.32 14.39
CA LEU A 174 17.08 11.50 14.87
C LEU A 174 16.48 12.03 16.19
N GLN A 175 15.15 12.05 16.32
CA GLN A 175 14.49 12.49 17.55
C GLN A 175 14.74 11.54 18.72
N VAL A 176 14.65 10.22 18.49
CA VAL A 176 14.85 9.21 19.53
C VAL A 176 16.31 9.12 19.96
N LYS A 177 17.25 9.32 19.02
CA LYS A 177 18.69 9.27 19.27
C LYS A 177 19.16 10.31 20.29
N GLU A 178 18.48 11.46 20.36
CA GLU A 178 18.79 12.58 21.28
C GLU A 178 18.14 12.40 22.66
N GLN A 179 17.48 11.29 22.93
CA GLN A 179 16.87 11.02 24.24
C GLN A 179 17.92 10.59 25.27
N THR A 180 17.80 11.08 26.50
CA THR A 180 18.74 10.85 27.62
C THR A 180 19.02 9.36 27.88
N TYR A 181 18.02 8.49 27.71
CA TYR A 181 18.23 7.05 27.91
C TYR A 181 19.14 6.41 26.85
N ILE A 182 19.16 6.96 25.62
CA ILE A 182 20.07 6.52 24.55
C ILE A 182 21.50 6.95 24.87
N GLU A 183 21.69 8.16 25.39
CA GLU A 183 23.00 8.64 25.86
C GLU A 183 23.54 7.77 27.01
N ALA A 184 22.67 7.42 27.96
CA ALA A 184 23.04 6.53 29.06
C ALA A 184 23.47 5.15 28.52
N LEU A 185 22.77 4.58 27.54
CA LEU A 185 23.16 3.33 26.91
C LEU A 185 24.52 3.40 26.21
N ARG A 186 24.85 4.51 25.57
CA ARG A 186 26.18 4.74 24.99
C ARG A 186 27.26 4.84 26.07
N ALA A 187 26.98 5.58 27.14
CA ALA A 187 27.92 5.73 28.24
C ALA A 187 28.24 4.40 28.94
N THR A 188 27.27 3.46 28.98
CA THR A 188 27.48 2.10 29.49
C THR A 188 28.14 1.15 28.49
N GLY A 189 28.53 1.61 27.30
CA GLY A 189 29.24 0.80 26.30
C GLY A 189 28.33 -0.14 25.49
N ALA A 190 27.02 0.11 25.42
CA ALA A 190 26.13 -0.69 24.61
C ALA A 190 26.48 -0.62 23.11
N ALA A 191 26.49 -1.76 22.43
CA ALA A 191 26.79 -1.82 21.00
C ALA A 191 25.73 -1.04 20.18
N ASP A 192 26.16 -0.34 19.13
CA ASP A 192 25.29 0.44 18.24
C ASP A 192 24.13 -0.38 17.67
N SER A 193 24.38 -1.62 17.25
CA SER A 193 23.34 -2.52 16.76
C SER A 193 22.24 -2.76 17.77
N ARG A 194 22.61 -2.94 19.06
CA ARG A 194 21.65 -3.09 20.17
C ARG A 194 20.83 -1.82 20.38
N ILE A 195 21.49 -0.65 20.30
CA ILE A 195 20.82 0.64 20.43
C ILE A 195 19.81 0.84 19.27
N ILE A 196 20.22 0.60 18.04
CA ILE A 196 19.38 0.79 16.85
C ILE A 196 18.17 -0.16 16.89
N TRP A 197 18.39 -1.47 17.02
CA TRP A 197 17.34 -2.46 16.84
C TRP A 197 16.45 -2.67 18.06
N LEU A 198 16.98 -2.55 19.27
CA LEU A 198 16.20 -2.82 20.50
C LEU A 198 15.67 -1.55 21.16
N ASN A 199 16.25 -0.39 20.90
CA ASN A 199 15.87 0.84 21.60
C ASN A 199 15.31 1.93 20.67
N ILE A 200 15.82 2.06 19.45
CA ILE A 200 15.33 3.06 18.48
C ILE A 200 14.20 2.49 17.63
N MET A 201 14.40 1.34 16.98
CA MET A 201 13.44 0.75 16.04
C MET A 201 12.03 0.59 16.62
N PRO A 202 11.82 0.12 17.88
CA PRO A 202 10.47 0.00 18.44
C PRO A 202 9.70 1.32 18.53
N ASN A 203 10.39 2.46 18.60
CA ASN A 203 9.77 3.78 18.60
C ASN A 203 9.50 4.27 17.16
N VAL A 204 10.30 3.85 16.20
CA VAL A 204 10.17 4.22 14.79
C VAL A 204 9.06 3.47 14.10
N ILE A 205 8.88 2.18 14.42
CA ILE A 205 8.02 1.26 13.66
C ILE A 205 6.55 1.68 13.66
N SER A 206 6.04 2.26 14.74
CA SER A 206 4.63 2.67 14.84
C SER A 206 4.26 3.72 13.78
N THR A 207 5.07 4.76 13.62
CA THR A 207 4.84 5.81 12.61
C THR A 207 5.15 5.31 11.20
N VAL A 208 6.15 4.43 11.05
CA VAL A 208 6.45 3.82 9.75
C VAL A 208 5.31 2.93 9.28
N LEU A 209 4.63 2.18 10.16
CA LEU A 209 3.45 1.37 9.78
C LEU A 209 2.30 2.22 9.25
N VAL A 210 2.11 3.43 9.78
CA VAL A 210 1.16 4.39 9.20
C VAL A 210 1.56 4.76 7.77
N GLN A 211 2.84 5.06 7.54
CA GLN A 211 3.34 5.39 6.20
C GLN A 211 3.18 4.22 5.23
N VAL A 212 3.33 2.98 5.69
CA VAL A 212 3.14 1.76 4.88
C VAL A 212 1.72 1.66 4.33
N SER A 213 0.69 2.03 5.10
CA SER A 213 -0.70 2.00 4.60
C SER A 213 -0.92 3.02 3.47
N PHE A 214 -0.30 4.19 3.53
CA PHE A 214 -0.34 5.15 2.41
C PHE A 214 0.44 4.65 1.19
N ILE A 215 1.58 3.97 1.39
CA ILE A 215 2.33 3.35 0.28
C ILE A 215 1.52 2.25 -0.37
N PHE A 216 0.77 1.45 0.39
CA PHE A 216 -0.11 0.45 -0.19
C PHE A 216 -1.13 1.10 -1.14
N ALA A 217 -1.83 2.15 -0.69
CA ALA A 217 -2.80 2.86 -1.51
C ALA A 217 -2.17 3.46 -2.78
N THR A 218 -1.01 4.11 -2.65
CA THR A 218 -0.29 4.68 -3.80
C THR A 218 0.26 3.63 -4.75
N ALA A 219 0.66 2.46 -4.25
CA ALA A 219 1.12 1.34 -5.09
C ALA A 219 -0.01 0.78 -5.95
N VAL A 220 -1.23 0.65 -5.40
CA VAL A 220 -2.43 0.23 -6.16
C VAL A 220 -2.73 1.22 -7.30
N ILE A 221 -2.71 2.53 -7.01
CA ILE A 221 -2.91 3.56 -8.05
C ILE A 221 -1.81 3.49 -9.11
N SER A 222 -0.56 3.36 -8.69
CA SER A 222 0.59 3.36 -9.59
C SER A 222 0.61 2.13 -10.49
N GLU A 223 0.26 0.94 -9.95
CA GLU A 223 0.08 -0.28 -10.75
C GLU A 223 -1.01 -0.07 -11.81
N ALA A 224 -2.19 0.40 -11.37
CA ALA A 224 -3.31 0.65 -12.28
C ALA A 224 -2.95 1.68 -13.36
N SER A 225 -2.19 2.73 -13.02
CA SER A 225 -1.71 3.73 -13.96
C SER A 225 -0.72 3.17 -14.98
N LEU A 226 0.24 2.36 -14.54
CA LEU A 226 1.20 1.69 -15.45
C LEU A 226 0.50 0.71 -16.39
N SER A 227 -0.44 -0.08 -15.88
CA SER A 227 -1.24 -1.03 -16.66
C SER A 227 -2.18 -0.30 -17.64
N PHE A 228 -2.80 0.82 -17.23
CA PHE A 228 -3.58 1.70 -18.09
C PHE A 228 -2.75 2.29 -19.24
N LEU A 229 -1.48 2.61 -19.00
CA LEU A 229 -0.55 3.09 -20.04
C LEU A 229 0.02 1.96 -20.91
N GLY A 230 -0.28 0.69 -20.58
CA GLY A 230 0.17 -0.48 -21.34
C GLY A 230 1.60 -0.93 -21.05
N VAL A 231 2.24 -0.35 -20.02
CA VAL A 231 3.61 -0.71 -19.61
C VAL A 231 3.62 -1.54 -18.31
N GLY A 232 2.47 -1.78 -17.68
CA GLY A 232 2.31 -2.50 -16.43
C GLY A 232 2.27 -4.02 -16.60
N ILE A 233 1.20 -4.63 -16.11
CA ILE A 233 0.94 -6.06 -16.18
C ILE A 233 0.44 -6.41 -17.57
N PRO A 234 1.02 -7.40 -18.27
CA PRO A 234 0.62 -7.74 -19.63
C PRO A 234 -0.73 -8.45 -19.67
N ILE A 235 -1.47 -8.23 -20.78
CA ILE A 235 -2.66 -9.02 -21.12
C ILE A 235 -2.19 -10.47 -21.42
N PRO A 236 -2.95 -11.52 -21.03
CA PRO A 236 -4.36 -11.53 -20.64
C PRO A 236 -4.64 -11.39 -19.14
N GLU A 237 -3.63 -11.19 -18.29
CA GLU A 237 -3.86 -11.07 -16.84
C GLU A 237 -4.78 -9.89 -16.52
N PRO A 238 -5.90 -10.13 -15.82
CA PRO A 238 -6.83 -9.07 -15.49
C PRO A 238 -6.26 -8.20 -14.36
N SER A 239 -5.95 -6.92 -14.64
CA SER A 239 -5.76 -5.90 -13.61
C SER A 239 -6.78 -4.78 -13.84
N TRP A 240 -7.09 -4.01 -12.82
CA TRP A 240 -8.02 -2.89 -12.98
C TRP A 240 -7.56 -1.89 -14.04
N GLY A 241 -6.23 -1.63 -14.10
CA GLY A 241 -5.63 -0.76 -15.11
C GLY A 241 -5.79 -1.30 -16.52
N ASN A 242 -5.63 -2.61 -16.72
CA ASN A 242 -5.81 -3.25 -18.03
C ASN A 242 -7.25 -3.17 -18.52
N ILE A 243 -8.23 -3.41 -17.63
CA ILE A 243 -9.65 -3.31 -17.99
C ILE A 243 -9.97 -1.89 -18.45
N ILE A 244 -9.47 -0.86 -17.74
CA ILE A 244 -9.66 0.54 -18.11
C ILE A 244 -8.93 0.85 -19.44
N ASN A 245 -7.72 0.31 -19.66
CA ASN A 245 -6.98 0.49 -20.90
C ASN A 245 -7.73 -0.07 -22.13
N GLU A 246 -8.30 -1.28 -22.00
CA GLU A 246 -9.14 -1.86 -23.04
C GLU A 246 -10.43 -1.02 -23.25
N GLY A 247 -11.07 -0.58 -22.15
CA GLY A 247 -12.31 0.20 -22.17
C GLY A 247 -12.19 1.58 -22.78
N LYS A 248 -11.00 2.24 -22.72
CA LYS A 248 -10.82 3.59 -23.27
C LYS A 248 -11.10 3.70 -24.77
N GLN A 249 -10.88 2.62 -25.51
CA GLN A 249 -11.09 2.61 -26.96
C GLN A 249 -12.58 2.49 -27.33
N VAL A 250 -13.41 2.01 -26.40
CA VAL A 250 -14.83 1.72 -26.61
C VAL A 250 -15.72 2.44 -25.60
N ILE A 251 -15.25 3.54 -25.01
CA ILE A 251 -15.92 4.25 -23.91
C ILE A 251 -17.37 4.63 -24.22
N PHE A 252 -17.68 5.04 -25.45
CA PHE A 252 -19.04 5.42 -25.85
C PHE A 252 -19.96 4.22 -26.02
N GLN A 253 -19.42 3.02 -26.18
CA GLN A 253 -20.19 1.79 -26.36
C GLN A 253 -20.26 0.97 -25.07
N ALA A 254 -19.18 0.98 -24.27
CA ALA A 254 -18.99 0.14 -23.10
C ALA A 254 -18.39 0.92 -21.91
N TRP A 255 -19.11 1.97 -21.47
CA TRP A 255 -18.71 2.83 -20.35
C TRP A 255 -18.44 2.05 -19.05
N TRP A 256 -19.08 0.91 -18.86
CA TRP A 256 -18.94 0.05 -17.69
C TRP A 256 -17.53 -0.51 -17.50
N MET A 257 -16.78 -0.70 -18.60
CA MET A 257 -15.37 -1.13 -18.56
C MET A 257 -14.43 -0.10 -17.91
N ILE A 258 -14.86 1.14 -17.76
CA ILE A 258 -14.10 2.22 -17.10
C ILE A 258 -14.67 2.50 -15.71
N VAL A 259 -15.98 2.64 -15.62
CA VAL A 259 -16.66 3.08 -14.38
C VAL A 259 -16.50 2.05 -13.27
N TYR A 260 -16.79 0.77 -13.54
CA TYR A 260 -16.72 -0.24 -12.49
C TYR A 260 -15.29 -0.43 -11.95
N PRO A 261 -14.25 -0.71 -12.74
CA PRO A 261 -12.90 -0.82 -12.17
C PRO A 261 -12.43 0.49 -11.53
N GLY A 262 -12.84 1.66 -12.04
CA GLY A 262 -12.57 2.95 -11.42
C GLY A 262 -13.17 3.09 -10.01
N ILE A 263 -14.40 2.60 -9.80
CA ILE A 263 -15.04 2.55 -8.47
C ILE A 263 -14.24 1.64 -7.52
N PHE A 264 -13.78 0.46 -7.98
CA PHE A 264 -12.99 -0.46 -7.16
C PHE A 264 -11.63 0.11 -6.78
N ILE A 265 -10.95 0.80 -7.71
CA ILE A 265 -9.70 1.53 -7.41
C ILE A 265 -9.98 2.62 -6.37
N ALA A 266 -10.98 3.47 -6.59
CA ALA A 266 -11.32 4.56 -5.68
C ALA A 266 -11.69 4.04 -4.28
N ALA A 267 -12.51 3.00 -4.19
CA ALA A 267 -12.90 2.40 -2.92
C ALA A 267 -11.70 1.78 -2.18
N SER A 268 -10.78 1.12 -2.90
CA SER A 268 -9.55 0.55 -2.32
C SER A 268 -8.65 1.64 -1.76
N VAL A 269 -8.42 2.69 -2.53
CA VAL A 269 -7.53 3.80 -2.15
C VAL A 269 -8.10 4.60 -1.00
N LEU A 270 -9.39 4.95 -1.06
CA LEU A 270 -10.06 5.65 0.04
C LEU A 270 -10.09 4.79 1.31
N GLY A 271 -10.39 3.49 1.17
CA GLY A 271 -10.38 2.56 2.29
C GLY A 271 -9.03 2.50 2.99
N LEU A 272 -7.96 2.31 2.23
CA LEU A 272 -6.59 2.24 2.74
C LEU A 272 -6.11 3.57 3.36
N ASN A 273 -6.44 4.72 2.76
CA ASN A 273 -6.08 6.03 3.30
C ASN A 273 -6.80 6.31 4.63
N LEU A 274 -8.12 6.06 4.70
CA LEU A 274 -8.89 6.23 5.94
C LEU A 274 -8.42 5.26 7.05
N LEU A 275 -8.03 4.04 6.69
CA LEU A 275 -7.44 3.10 7.62
C LEU A 275 -6.06 3.60 8.10
N GLY A 276 -5.25 4.16 7.22
CA GLY A 276 -3.96 4.79 7.54
C GLY A 276 -4.09 5.96 8.52
N GLU A 277 -5.07 6.84 8.31
CA GLU A 277 -5.40 7.92 9.25
C GLU A 277 -5.82 7.38 10.61
N GLY A 278 -6.67 6.35 10.63
CA GLY A 278 -7.07 5.69 11.87
C GLY A 278 -5.91 5.04 12.63
N LEU A 279 -4.98 4.43 11.92
CA LEU A 279 -3.75 3.92 12.51
C LEU A 279 -2.87 5.06 13.07
N ARG A 280 -2.79 6.18 12.37
CA ARG A 280 -2.08 7.37 12.85
C ARG A 280 -2.65 7.86 14.17
N ASP A 281 -3.98 8.05 14.26
CA ASP A 281 -4.66 8.48 15.48
C ASP A 281 -4.48 7.48 16.63
N PHE A 282 -4.43 6.18 16.31
CA PHE A 282 -4.20 5.12 17.30
C PHE A 282 -2.78 5.15 17.88
N PHE A 283 -1.77 5.46 17.04
CA PHE A 283 -0.37 5.49 17.47
C PHE A 283 0.08 6.85 17.99
N ASP A 284 -0.67 7.94 17.74
CA ASP A 284 -0.30 9.28 18.20
C ASP A 284 -0.44 9.39 19.72
N PRO A 285 0.65 9.72 20.46
CA PRO A 285 0.61 9.92 21.89
C PRO A 285 -0.05 11.24 22.33
N LEU A 286 -0.21 12.22 21.41
CA LEU A 286 -0.69 13.57 21.72
C LEU A 286 -2.24 13.71 21.69
N THR A 287 -2.96 12.72 21.22
CA THR A 287 -4.43 12.72 21.16
C THR A 287 -5.10 12.20 22.44
N ASN A 288 -4.36 12.20 23.57
CA ASN A 288 -4.88 11.77 24.88
C ASN A 288 -5.19 12.93 25.77
#